data_8be565a144e8cd2b86f0b485ec67eb46
#
_entry.id   8be565a144e8cd2b86f0b485ec67eb46
#
_cell.length_a   1.000
_cell.length_b   1.000
_cell.length_c   1.000
_cell.angle_alpha   90.00
_cell.angle_beta   90.00
_cell.angle_gamma   90.00
#
_symmetry.space_group_name_H-M   'P 1'
#
loop_
_entity.id
_entity.type
_entity.pdbx_description
1 polymer ?
#
loop_
_entity_poly.entity_id
_entity_poly.type
_entity_poly.pdbx_seq_one_letter_code
_entity_poly.pdbx_strand_id
1 'polypeptide(L)'
;MMNQNTGQSTTLFTTKELVLISILSATLTSGKLVLSFIPNVEIVTLLFIVYTLVFGRRRALMVSVVFTTTEILFWGFSTWLIVYYILWPVLILITSAFRTRIRGEYGLAVIAGLFGLTFGFHFAVVESFFYGLSYGAVYWVRGIPFDILHGASNFITVLLLQKPLTTLLTRLSRNYF
;
A
#
# COMPACT_ATOMS: atom_id res chain seq x y z
N MET A 1 -2.66 -26.72 -46.86
CA MET A 1 -3.28 -25.85 -45.86
C MET A 1 -2.38 -25.79 -44.63
N MET A 2 -1.51 -24.80 -44.56
CA MET A 2 -0.62 -24.60 -43.41
C MET A 2 -1.38 -23.77 -42.38
N ASN A 3 -1.69 -24.39 -41.24
CA ASN A 3 -2.32 -23.75 -40.09
C ASN A 3 -1.21 -22.95 -39.36
N GLN A 4 -1.16 -21.66 -39.59
CA GLN A 4 -0.32 -20.72 -38.82
C GLN A 4 -0.97 -20.52 -37.47
N ASN A 5 -0.65 -21.36 -36.52
CA ASN A 5 -0.88 -21.09 -35.08
C ASN A 5 0.12 -19.99 -34.68
N THR A 6 -0.24 -18.74 -34.89
CA THR A 6 0.45 -17.60 -34.32
C THR A 6 0.29 -17.68 -32.79
N GLY A 7 1.35 -18.19 -32.16
CA GLY A 7 1.46 -18.19 -30.71
C GLY A 7 1.29 -16.76 -30.19
N GLN A 8 0.09 -16.44 -29.72
CA GLN A 8 -0.11 -15.26 -28.90
C GLN A 8 0.76 -15.43 -27.65
N SER A 9 1.91 -14.79 -27.63
CA SER A 9 2.67 -14.59 -26.42
C SER A 9 1.77 -13.82 -25.46
N THR A 10 1.19 -14.51 -24.49
CA THR A 10 0.47 -13.90 -23.37
C THR A 10 1.48 -13.14 -22.51
N THR A 11 1.88 -11.95 -22.93
CA THR A 11 2.64 -11.04 -22.07
C THR A 11 1.75 -10.70 -20.90
N LEU A 12 2.16 -11.10 -19.71
CA LEU A 12 1.41 -10.85 -18.46
C LEU A 12 1.17 -9.36 -18.24
N PHE A 13 2.07 -8.50 -18.73
CA PHE A 13 2.00 -7.04 -18.65
C PHE A 13 2.50 -6.39 -19.95
N THR A 14 1.86 -5.32 -20.34
CA THR A 14 2.34 -4.46 -21.43
C THR A 14 3.47 -3.55 -20.93
N THR A 15 4.31 -3.04 -21.85
CA THR A 15 5.35 -2.05 -21.51
C THR A 15 4.77 -0.83 -20.78
N LYS A 16 3.60 -0.34 -21.20
CA LYS A 16 2.90 0.76 -20.51
C LYS A 16 2.53 0.41 -19.07
N GLU A 17 2.07 -0.80 -18.81
CA GLU A 17 1.77 -1.24 -17.43
C GLU A 17 3.02 -1.34 -16.58
N LEU A 18 4.14 -1.82 -17.13
CA LEU A 18 5.41 -1.88 -16.40
C LEU A 18 5.91 -0.49 -16.05
N VAL A 19 5.86 0.46 -16.99
CA VAL A 19 6.22 1.86 -16.74
C VAL A 19 5.33 2.48 -15.66
N LEU A 20 4.01 2.25 -15.74
CA LEU A 20 3.07 2.74 -14.73
C LEU A 20 3.40 2.18 -13.34
N ILE A 21 3.60 0.86 -13.20
CA ILE A 21 3.94 0.22 -11.94
C ILE A 21 5.23 0.82 -11.36
N SER A 22 6.24 1.04 -12.21
CA SER A 22 7.52 1.62 -11.79
C SER A 22 7.36 3.06 -11.26
N ILE A 23 6.61 3.91 -11.98
CA ILE A 23 6.34 5.29 -11.55
C ILE A 23 5.56 5.33 -10.23
N LEU A 24 4.52 4.50 -10.09
CA LEU A 24 3.71 4.45 -8.88
C LEU A 24 4.53 3.94 -7.68
N SER A 25 5.38 2.94 -7.88
CA SER A 25 6.28 2.43 -6.82
C SER A 25 7.33 3.46 -6.41
N ALA A 26 7.93 4.14 -7.39
CA ALA A 26 8.88 5.23 -7.11
C ALA A 26 8.22 6.39 -6.33
N THR A 27 6.97 6.71 -6.64
CA THR A 27 6.21 7.73 -5.90
C THR A 27 5.97 7.31 -4.45
N LEU A 28 5.67 6.03 -4.18
CA LEU A 28 5.54 5.50 -2.82
C LEU A 28 6.85 5.63 -2.04
N THR A 29 7.95 5.14 -2.61
CA THR A 29 9.27 5.20 -1.97
C THR A 29 9.70 6.66 -1.71
N SER A 30 9.54 7.54 -2.69
CA SER A 30 9.86 8.96 -2.53
C SER A 30 9.01 9.63 -1.45
N GLY A 31 7.69 9.36 -1.44
CA GLY A 31 6.78 9.89 -0.43
C GLY A 31 7.12 9.42 0.99
N LYS A 32 7.46 8.13 1.14
CA LYS A 32 7.92 7.57 2.41
C LYS A 32 9.23 8.23 2.87
N LEU A 33 10.20 8.39 1.98
CA LEU A 33 11.49 9.02 2.30
C LEU A 33 11.32 10.47 2.71
N VAL A 34 10.50 11.24 2.00
CA VAL A 34 10.23 12.66 2.31
C VAL A 34 9.61 12.85 3.69
N LEU A 35 8.77 11.91 4.15
CA LEU A 35 8.11 11.97 5.46
C LEU A 35 8.83 11.17 6.55
N SER A 36 9.95 10.52 6.26
CA SER A 36 10.66 9.64 7.20
C SER A 36 11.16 10.33 8.48
N PHE A 37 11.28 11.66 8.47
CA PHE A 37 11.66 12.44 9.64
C PHE A 37 10.50 12.70 10.63
N ILE A 38 9.25 12.38 10.24
CA ILE A 38 8.08 12.49 11.12
C ILE A 38 7.59 11.06 11.43
N PRO A 39 7.83 10.54 12.64
CA PRO A 39 7.42 9.18 12.98
C PRO A 39 5.91 8.97 12.81
N ASN A 40 5.53 7.86 12.18
CA ASN A 40 4.13 7.44 11.99
C ASN A 40 3.21 8.42 11.24
N VAL A 41 3.79 9.40 10.54
CA VAL A 41 3.09 10.21 9.55
C VAL A 41 3.57 9.77 8.17
N GLU A 42 2.64 9.24 7.35
CA GLU A 42 3.00 8.66 6.06
C GLU A 42 1.87 8.86 5.03
N ILE A 43 2.19 8.71 3.78
CA ILE A 43 1.24 8.80 2.67
C ILE A 43 1.08 7.47 1.92
N VAL A 44 1.78 6.42 2.34
CA VAL A 44 1.78 5.11 1.66
C VAL A 44 0.40 4.48 1.69
N THR A 45 -0.26 4.51 2.85
CA THR A 45 -1.66 4.05 3.03
C THR A 45 -2.61 4.80 2.09
N LEU A 46 -2.53 6.12 2.06
CA LEU A 46 -3.33 6.96 1.15
C LEU A 46 -3.09 6.59 -0.30
N LEU A 47 -1.83 6.48 -0.72
CA LEU A 47 -1.48 6.17 -2.11
C LEU A 47 -1.96 4.76 -2.52
N PHE A 48 -1.82 3.74 -1.68
CA PHE A 48 -2.36 2.41 -2.00
C PHE A 48 -3.89 2.41 -2.14
N ILE A 49 -4.61 3.16 -1.29
CA ILE A 49 -6.05 3.33 -1.43
C ILE A 49 -6.37 3.98 -2.79
N VAL A 50 -5.74 5.10 -3.11
CA VAL A 50 -5.96 5.84 -4.37
C VAL A 50 -5.57 5.00 -5.58
N TYR A 51 -4.44 4.30 -5.56
CA TYR A 51 -4.01 3.43 -6.65
C TYR A 51 -4.98 2.27 -6.87
N THR A 52 -5.52 1.70 -5.79
CA THR A 52 -6.53 0.65 -5.88
C THR A 52 -7.82 1.15 -6.54
N LEU A 53 -8.24 2.37 -6.23
CA LEU A 53 -9.45 2.98 -6.79
C LEU A 53 -9.29 3.35 -8.27
N VAL A 54 -8.14 3.92 -8.64
CA VAL A 54 -7.89 4.46 -9.99
C VAL A 54 -7.40 3.38 -10.96
N PHE A 55 -6.40 2.60 -10.57
CA PHE A 55 -5.73 1.63 -11.46
C PHE A 55 -6.19 0.19 -11.25
N GLY A 56 -6.98 -0.05 -10.21
CA GLY A 56 -7.54 -1.36 -9.90
C GLY A 56 -6.59 -2.26 -9.09
N ARG A 57 -7.19 -3.30 -8.51
CA ARG A 57 -6.54 -4.23 -7.58
C ARG A 57 -5.26 -4.87 -8.12
N ARG A 58 -5.29 -5.36 -9.39
CA ARG A 58 -4.16 -6.09 -9.98
C ARG A 58 -2.90 -5.24 -10.04
N ARG A 59 -3.02 -3.99 -10.54
CA ARG A 59 -1.88 -3.07 -10.65
C ARG A 59 -1.38 -2.61 -9.29
N ALA A 60 -2.29 -2.30 -8.36
CA ALA A 60 -1.94 -1.93 -6.99
C ALA A 60 -1.17 -3.05 -6.26
N LEU A 61 -1.55 -4.33 -6.43
CA LEU A 61 -0.81 -5.48 -5.88
C LEU A 61 0.60 -5.58 -6.48
N MET A 62 0.78 -5.36 -7.78
CA MET A 62 2.12 -5.34 -8.38
C MET A 62 2.96 -4.19 -7.83
N VAL A 63 2.37 -3.01 -7.70
CA VAL A 63 3.03 -1.85 -7.07
C VAL A 63 3.47 -2.18 -5.63
N SER A 64 2.64 -2.89 -4.84
CA SER A 64 3.00 -3.24 -3.47
C SER A 64 4.21 -4.19 -3.40
N VAL A 65 4.30 -5.15 -4.31
CA VAL A 65 5.46 -6.05 -4.40
C VAL A 65 6.71 -5.27 -4.78
N VAL A 66 6.66 -4.45 -5.83
CA VAL A 66 7.81 -3.65 -6.29
C VAL A 66 8.25 -2.67 -5.20
N PHE A 67 7.31 -1.95 -4.57
CA PHE A 67 7.58 -1.03 -3.47
C PHE A 67 8.29 -1.73 -2.31
N THR A 68 7.73 -2.84 -1.80
CA THR A 68 8.33 -3.57 -0.67
C THR A 68 9.71 -4.12 -1.02
N THR A 69 9.90 -4.60 -2.26
CA THR A 69 11.22 -5.06 -2.73
C THR A 69 12.23 -3.91 -2.79
N THR A 70 11.79 -2.71 -3.22
CA THR A 70 12.64 -1.51 -3.26
C THR A 70 13.08 -1.09 -1.86
N GLU A 71 12.25 -1.27 -0.83
CA GLU A 71 12.61 -0.99 0.56
C GLU A 71 13.82 -1.81 1.04
N ILE A 72 13.99 -3.04 0.52
CA ILE A 72 15.18 -3.87 0.81
C ILE A 72 16.47 -3.17 0.36
N LEU A 73 16.45 -2.46 -0.75
CA LEU A 73 17.61 -1.76 -1.28
C LEU A 73 18.03 -0.55 -0.42
N PHE A 74 17.07 0.09 0.25
CA PHE A 74 17.33 1.26 1.09
C PHE A 74 17.66 0.89 2.54
N TRP A 75 17.00 -0.14 3.09
CA TRP A 75 17.04 -0.45 4.52
C TRP A 75 17.68 -1.81 4.86
N GLY A 76 18.04 -2.58 3.83
CA GLY A 76 18.48 -3.96 4.01
C GLY A 76 17.32 -4.91 4.31
N PHE A 77 17.62 -6.21 4.36
CA PHE A 77 16.61 -7.21 4.72
C PHE A 77 16.40 -7.25 6.25
N SER A 78 15.13 -7.24 6.66
CA SER A 78 14.72 -7.36 8.07
C SER A 78 13.35 -8.02 8.18
N THR A 79 13.00 -8.52 9.37
CA THR A 79 11.71 -9.19 9.67
C THR A 79 10.50 -8.30 9.37
N TRP A 80 10.60 -6.98 9.57
CA TRP A 80 9.52 -6.05 9.28
C TRP A 80 9.12 -5.99 7.79
N LEU A 81 10.01 -6.33 6.88
CA LEU A 81 9.70 -6.39 5.45
C LEU A 81 8.71 -7.52 5.12
N ILE A 82 8.75 -8.62 5.87
CA ILE A 82 7.77 -9.72 5.74
C ILE A 82 6.37 -9.16 6.01
N VAL A 83 6.24 -8.30 7.02
CA VAL A 83 4.98 -7.63 7.34
C VAL A 83 4.50 -6.78 6.16
N TYR A 84 5.36 -6.03 5.50
CA TYR A 84 5.01 -5.20 4.34
C TYR A 84 4.47 -6.02 3.16
N TYR A 85 5.04 -7.21 2.90
CA TYR A 85 4.52 -8.11 1.86
C TYR A 85 3.12 -8.65 2.16
N ILE A 86 2.66 -8.55 3.40
CA ILE A 86 1.32 -8.97 3.83
C ILE A 86 0.38 -7.77 3.95
N LEU A 87 0.80 -6.71 4.66
CA LEU A 87 -0.06 -5.58 5.01
C LEU A 87 -0.56 -4.79 3.81
N TRP A 88 0.33 -4.44 2.88
CA TRP A 88 -0.07 -3.66 1.71
C TRP A 88 -1.05 -4.41 0.81
N PRO A 89 -0.83 -5.68 0.45
CA PRO A 89 -1.86 -6.48 -0.19
C PRO A 89 -3.18 -6.56 0.57
N VAL A 90 -3.16 -6.72 1.89
CA VAL A 90 -4.38 -6.76 2.72
C VAL A 90 -5.15 -5.43 2.61
N LEU A 91 -4.48 -4.28 2.74
CA LEU A 91 -5.10 -2.96 2.55
C LEU A 91 -5.73 -2.82 1.16
N ILE A 92 -5.02 -3.24 0.11
CA ILE A 92 -5.50 -3.20 -1.28
C ILE A 92 -6.74 -4.08 -1.45
N LEU A 93 -6.74 -5.28 -0.89
CA LEU A 93 -7.87 -6.20 -0.95
C LEU A 93 -9.09 -5.66 -0.20
N ILE A 94 -8.89 -5.12 1.02
CA ILE A 94 -9.96 -4.46 1.79
C ILE A 94 -10.54 -3.29 0.99
N THR A 95 -9.69 -2.37 0.50
CA THR A 95 -10.13 -1.23 -0.31
C THR A 95 -10.91 -1.68 -1.54
N SER A 96 -10.41 -2.70 -2.25
CA SER A 96 -11.09 -3.25 -3.44
C SER A 96 -12.44 -3.90 -3.11
N ALA A 97 -12.53 -4.63 -2.01
CA ALA A 97 -13.77 -5.31 -1.59
C ALA A 97 -14.86 -4.31 -1.16
N PHE A 98 -14.47 -3.23 -0.52
CA PHE A 98 -15.40 -2.23 0.00
C PHE A 98 -15.65 -1.06 -0.93
N ARG A 99 -14.95 -0.93 -2.07
CA ARG A 99 -15.06 0.19 -3.00
C ARG A 99 -16.49 0.52 -3.48
N THR A 100 -17.35 -0.49 -3.56
CA THR A 100 -18.75 -0.32 -4.00
C THR A 100 -19.70 -0.03 -2.84
N ARG A 101 -19.34 -0.43 -1.63
CA ARG A 101 -20.16 -0.25 -0.42
C ARG A 101 -19.85 1.07 0.29
N ILE A 102 -18.60 1.48 0.29
CA ILE A 102 -18.14 2.72 0.90
C ILE A 102 -18.28 3.85 -0.11
N ARG A 103 -19.21 4.75 0.17
CA ARG A 103 -19.42 5.97 -0.61
C ARG A 103 -18.77 7.16 0.12
N GLY A 104 -17.83 7.84 -0.56
CA GLY A 104 -17.20 9.06 -0.06
C GLY A 104 -15.89 8.86 0.71
N GLU A 105 -15.25 9.97 1.01
CA GLU A 105 -13.92 10.06 1.63
C GLU A 105 -13.91 9.55 3.06
N TYR A 106 -15.00 9.78 3.81
CA TYR A 106 -15.10 9.44 5.23
C TYR A 106 -14.97 7.92 5.48
N GLY A 107 -15.66 7.12 4.68
CA GLY A 107 -15.58 5.66 4.84
C GLY A 107 -14.19 5.10 4.55
N LEU A 108 -13.49 5.67 3.56
CA LEU A 108 -12.10 5.30 3.26
C LEU A 108 -11.14 5.79 4.35
N ALA A 109 -11.39 6.98 4.92
CA ALA A 109 -10.63 7.50 6.04
C ALA A 109 -10.77 6.60 7.29
N VAL A 110 -11.96 6.07 7.57
CA VAL A 110 -12.18 5.10 8.65
C VAL A 110 -11.37 3.83 8.41
N ILE A 111 -11.37 3.27 7.19
CA ILE A 111 -10.54 2.10 6.87
C ILE A 111 -9.05 2.40 7.10
N ALA A 112 -8.56 3.55 6.62
CA ALA A 112 -7.17 3.95 6.77
C ALA A 112 -6.78 4.15 8.25
N GLY A 113 -7.68 4.77 9.03
CA GLY A 113 -7.49 4.96 10.46
C GLY A 113 -7.42 3.63 11.22
N LEU A 114 -8.35 2.72 10.96
CA LEU A 114 -8.35 1.37 11.56
C LEU A 114 -7.11 0.57 11.14
N PHE A 115 -6.70 0.66 9.87
CA PHE A 115 -5.48 0.04 9.39
C PHE A 115 -4.25 0.55 10.13
N GLY A 116 -4.12 1.88 10.31
CA GLY A 116 -3.03 2.49 11.07
C GLY A 116 -3.05 2.10 12.55
N LEU A 117 -4.23 2.05 13.20
CA LEU A 117 -4.40 1.63 14.59
C LEU A 117 -3.98 0.17 14.85
N THR A 118 -4.04 -0.70 13.83
CA THR A 118 -3.66 -2.11 13.96
C THR A 118 -2.27 -2.40 13.39
N PHE A 119 -1.55 -1.38 12.92
CA PHE A 119 -0.30 -1.55 12.21
C PHE A 119 0.77 -2.25 13.05
N GLY A 120 1.07 -1.74 14.24
CA GLY A 120 2.03 -2.33 15.17
C GLY A 120 1.63 -3.72 15.66
N PHE A 121 0.33 -4.02 15.78
CA PHE A 121 -0.14 -5.36 16.11
C PHE A 121 0.32 -6.40 15.07
N HIS A 122 0.23 -6.09 13.78
CA HIS A 122 0.68 -7.02 12.73
C HIS A 122 2.20 -7.26 12.79
N PHE A 123 2.97 -6.23 13.12
CA PHE A 123 4.41 -6.39 13.36
C PHE A 123 4.67 -7.26 14.59
N ALA A 124 3.96 -7.03 15.69
CA ALA A 124 4.09 -7.81 16.90
C ALA A 124 3.79 -9.30 16.67
N VAL A 125 2.78 -9.62 15.85
CA VAL A 125 2.47 -10.99 15.47
C VAL A 125 3.63 -11.64 14.73
N VAL A 126 4.19 -10.99 13.71
CA VAL A 126 5.32 -11.54 12.94
C VAL A 126 6.57 -11.65 13.81
N GLU A 127 6.90 -10.62 14.59
CA GLU A 127 8.04 -10.63 15.50
C GLU A 127 7.92 -11.74 16.57
N SER A 128 6.69 -12.09 16.98
CA SER A 128 6.46 -13.22 17.90
C SER A 128 6.92 -14.55 17.35
N PHE A 129 6.87 -14.78 16.04
CA PHE A 129 7.35 -16.01 15.41
C PHE A 129 8.87 -16.11 15.44
N PHE A 130 9.59 -14.99 15.44
CA PHE A 130 11.05 -14.96 15.45
C PHE A 130 11.64 -14.88 16.85
N TYR A 131 11.00 -14.13 17.75
CA TYR A 131 11.55 -13.79 19.07
C TYR A 131 10.69 -14.25 20.25
N GLY A 132 9.58 -14.94 19.99
CA GLY A 132 8.66 -15.48 20.99
C GLY A 132 7.53 -14.53 21.39
N LEU A 133 6.45 -15.11 21.95
CA LEU A 133 5.21 -14.41 22.28
C LEU A 133 5.40 -13.25 23.27
N SER A 134 6.26 -13.43 24.27
CA SER A 134 6.54 -12.37 25.27
C SER A 134 7.17 -11.14 24.62
N TYR A 135 8.06 -11.33 23.65
CA TYR A 135 8.65 -10.24 22.90
C TYR A 135 7.60 -9.50 22.08
N GLY A 136 6.78 -10.23 21.31
CA GLY A 136 5.71 -9.61 20.52
C GLY A 136 4.70 -8.85 21.37
N ALA A 137 4.31 -9.39 22.53
CA ALA A 137 3.40 -8.70 23.44
C ALA A 137 3.97 -7.37 23.94
N VAL A 138 5.24 -7.35 24.36
CA VAL A 138 5.95 -6.13 24.80
C VAL A 138 6.10 -5.15 23.63
N TYR A 139 6.44 -5.65 22.44
CA TYR A 139 6.55 -4.85 21.22
C TYR A 139 5.23 -4.11 20.93
N TRP A 140 4.11 -4.83 20.94
CA TRP A 140 2.80 -4.23 20.68
C TRP A 140 2.41 -3.20 21.74
N VAL A 141 2.50 -3.55 23.03
CA VAL A 141 2.12 -2.63 24.12
C VAL A 141 2.92 -1.32 24.05
N ARG A 142 4.22 -1.40 23.77
CA ARG A 142 5.07 -0.20 23.59
C ARG A 142 4.74 0.57 22.30
N GLY A 143 4.21 -0.12 21.30
CA GLY A 143 3.80 0.43 20.01
C GLY A 143 2.47 1.20 20.03
N ILE A 144 1.58 0.95 21.02
CA ILE A 144 0.23 1.54 21.06
C ILE A 144 0.20 3.08 20.87
N PRO A 145 1.05 3.89 21.51
CA PRO A 145 1.05 5.34 21.28
C PRO A 145 1.36 5.71 19.82
N PHE A 146 2.24 4.95 19.18
CA PHE A 146 2.60 5.13 17.76
C PHE A 146 1.47 4.68 16.83
N ASP A 147 0.77 3.59 17.16
CA ASP A 147 -0.40 3.12 16.42
C ASP A 147 -1.56 4.13 16.47
N ILE A 148 -1.78 4.77 17.63
CA ILE A 148 -2.78 5.85 17.77
C ILE A 148 -2.41 7.02 16.85
N LEU A 149 -1.16 7.48 16.87
CA LEU A 149 -0.69 8.53 15.97
C LEU A 149 -0.82 8.15 14.50
N HIS A 150 -0.43 6.93 14.15
CA HIS A 150 -0.50 6.39 12.80
C HIS A 150 -1.96 6.32 12.30
N GLY A 151 -2.87 5.80 13.13
CA GLY A 151 -4.29 5.74 12.82
C GLY A 151 -4.92 7.12 12.64
N ALA A 152 -4.63 8.06 13.53
CA ALA A 152 -5.11 9.44 13.43
C ALA A 152 -4.56 10.15 12.19
N SER A 153 -3.26 10.01 11.92
CA SER A 153 -2.58 10.55 10.74
C SER A 153 -3.18 10.03 9.45
N ASN A 154 -3.34 8.70 9.32
CA ASN A 154 -3.92 8.07 8.14
C ASN A 154 -5.38 8.49 7.93
N PHE A 155 -6.18 8.56 9.01
CA PHE A 155 -7.55 9.04 8.92
C PHE A 155 -7.62 10.46 8.34
N ILE A 156 -6.84 11.39 8.90
CA ILE A 156 -6.83 12.80 8.47
C ILE A 156 -6.31 12.91 7.02
N THR A 157 -5.21 12.24 6.72
CA THR A 157 -4.57 12.31 5.41
C THR A 157 -5.50 11.78 4.31
N VAL A 158 -6.16 10.65 4.54
CA VAL A 158 -7.11 10.09 3.58
C VAL A 158 -8.36 10.97 3.47
N LEU A 159 -8.89 11.47 4.58
CA LEU A 159 -10.06 12.35 4.57
C LEU A 159 -9.83 13.61 3.72
N LEU A 160 -8.64 14.20 3.80
CA LEU A 160 -8.33 15.45 3.12
C LEU A 160 -7.84 15.25 1.68
N LEU A 161 -7.02 14.23 1.43
CA LEU A 161 -6.26 14.11 0.18
C LEU A 161 -6.76 13.03 -0.79
N GLN A 162 -7.59 12.09 -0.34
CA GLN A 162 -8.04 10.98 -1.18
C GLN A 162 -8.77 11.47 -2.44
N LYS A 163 -9.74 12.37 -2.30
CA LYS A 163 -10.54 12.86 -3.43
C LYS A 163 -9.73 13.68 -4.43
N PRO A 164 -8.95 14.70 -4.05
CA PRO A 164 -8.13 15.46 -4.97
C PRO A 164 -7.11 14.57 -5.70
N LEU A 165 -6.45 13.63 -5.01
CA LEU A 165 -5.50 12.72 -5.63
C LEU A 165 -6.18 11.73 -6.59
N THR A 166 -7.33 11.17 -6.21
CA THR A 166 -8.10 10.29 -7.11
C THR A 166 -8.50 11.03 -8.38
N THR A 167 -8.97 12.28 -8.26
CA THR A 167 -9.35 13.10 -9.41
C THR A 167 -8.15 13.39 -10.32
N LEU A 168 -7.02 13.78 -9.73
CA LEU A 168 -5.78 14.04 -10.46
C LEU A 168 -5.29 12.81 -11.22
N LEU A 169 -5.14 11.68 -10.52
CA LEU A 169 -4.62 10.45 -11.12
C LEU A 169 -5.59 9.86 -12.15
N THR A 170 -6.90 10.02 -11.99
CA THR A 170 -7.88 9.59 -12.98
C THR A 170 -7.72 10.42 -14.29
N ARG A 171 -7.50 11.72 -14.19
CA ARG A 171 -7.23 12.58 -15.36
C ARG A 171 -5.93 12.19 -16.06
N LEU A 172 -4.86 11.98 -15.30
CA LEU A 172 -3.58 11.55 -15.85
C LEU A 172 -3.67 10.17 -16.51
N SER A 173 -4.36 9.24 -15.87
CA SER A 173 -4.56 7.88 -16.41
C SER A 173 -5.28 7.89 -17.77
N ARG A 174 -6.27 8.74 -17.95
CA ARG A 174 -7.00 8.86 -19.24
C ARG A 174 -6.14 9.42 -20.36
N ASN A 175 -5.16 10.25 -20.04
CA ASN A 175 -4.33 10.93 -21.03
C ASN A 175 -3.11 10.11 -21.47
N TYR A 176 -2.60 9.21 -20.61
CA TYR A 176 -1.31 8.55 -20.83
C TYR A 176 -1.36 7.01 -20.84
N PHE A 177 -2.39 6.42 -20.27
CA PHE A 177 -2.55 4.97 -20.10
C PHE A 177 -3.95 4.47 -20.50
#